data_8913180aa5af839d8ccb356b235d238f
#
_entry.id   8913180aa5af839d8ccb356b235d238f
#
_cell.length_a   1.000
_cell.length_b   1.000
_cell.length_c   1.000
_cell.angle_alpha   90.00
_cell.angle_beta   90.00
_cell.angle_gamma   90.00
#
_symmetry.space_group_name_H-M   'P 1'
#
loop_
_entity.id
_entity.type
_entity.pdbx_description
1 polymer ?
#
loop_
_entity_poly.entity_id
_entity_poly.type
_entity_poly.pdbx_seq_one_letter_code
_entity_poly.pdbx_strand_id
1 'polypeptide(L)'
;MVKILSLKFKITGNFLGLWGVWLPVVVILGHIPIAQAQEVITQPIVNIPPSDTSYTLGPGDLLQLDIFNVPEYSGNNGHHQVSIDGSVNLPLIGNISVQGMTVDQVTALIQQRYGEYLQRPILALKLIAARPLQVAVTGEVQRPGSYIVSPSAATTPNNPMIGTPEVSGTGGRLPTITRVLQMAGGITPSADMRQVKIRRSSGTGGEKIINLDLWELLQTGDLRQDITLRDGDTIYIPTNTKHNAAESSQLITANFASNNNQPINVAVVGAVNRPGTHTLTLETVPRIPSEPGQPIEGSVAATGGLFTVTKALKMAGGITPGADIRNIQVRRLTRTGTEQQITVDLWKLLQEGDLSQDAMLQQGDTIVVPTATTAESQQNAEVLAASFSPDTLKISLVGEVVSPGAKSLPPNTALNQALVEAGGFNESRANKKQVELIRIHPNGTVSRRQISINLSAQVNEETNPTLRNNDVIVVGRSGGAAFREGLGTVLNSLSPINNFLGLFRFVNIF
;
A
#
# COMPACT_ATOMS: atom_id res chain seq x y z
N MET A 1 -38.23 12.95 -27.39
CA MET A 1 -38.29 14.16 -28.23
C MET A 1 -39.41 15.04 -27.69
N VAL A 2 -39.13 15.91 -26.72
CA VAL A 2 -40.08 16.91 -26.22
C VAL A 2 -39.29 18.21 -26.07
N LYS A 3 -39.70 19.22 -26.87
CA LYS A 3 -39.18 20.57 -26.89
C LYS A 3 -39.74 21.34 -25.68
N ILE A 4 -38.87 21.94 -24.87
CA ILE A 4 -39.28 22.94 -23.86
C ILE A 4 -39.10 24.31 -24.48
N LEU A 5 -40.21 25.02 -24.61
CA LEU A 5 -40.28 26.44 -25.02
C LEU A 5 -39.98 27.29 -23.79
N SER A 6 -38.98 28.17 -23.89
CA SER A 6 -38.72 29.21 -22.92
C SER A 6 -39.42 30.49 -23.35
N LEU A 7 -40.33 31.00 -22.53
CA LEU A 7 -40.96 32.32 -22.70
C LEU A 7 -40.18 33.35 -21.83
N LYS A 8 -39.56 34.30 -22.46
CA LYS A 8 -39.00 35.52 -21.82
C LYS A 8 -40.07 36.58 -21.78
N PHE A 9 -40.44 37.01 -20.58
CA PHE A 9 -41.23 38.25 -20.42
C PHE A 9 -40.30 39.40 -19.99
N LYS A 10 -40.34 40.46 -20.80
CA LYS A 10 -39.70 41.74 -20.58
C LYS A 10 -40.79 42.72 -20.18
N ILE A 11 -40.76 43.29 -18.99
CA ILE A 11 -41.66 44.39 -18.62
C ILE A 11 -40.79 45.62 -18.29
N THR A 12 -40.94 46.61 -19.12
CA THR A 12 -40.53 48.00 -18.85
C THR A 12 -41.76 48.85 -18.62
N GLY A 13 -41.73 49.76 -17.66
CA GLY A 13 -42.61 50.91 -17.68
C GLY A 13 -43.15 51.33 -16.32
N ASN A 14 -42.68 52.46 -15.88
CA ASN A 14 -43.20 53.37 -14.83
C ASN A 14 -44.69 53.70 -14.97
N PHE A 15 -45.44 53.87 -13.87
CA PHE A 15 -46.17 55.15 -13.60
C PHE A 15 -46.85 55.15 -12.23
N LEU A 16 -46.93 56.33 -11.71
CA LEU A 16 -47.43 56.82 -10.43
C LEU A 16 -48.95 56.61 -10.19
N GLY A 17 -49.30 56.44 -8.90
CA GLY A 17 -50.41 57.17 -8.28
C GLY A 17 -51.77 56.50 -8.24
N LEU A 18 -52.31 56.27 -7.08
CA LEU A 18 -53.58 56.74 -6.55
C LEU A 18 -54.21 55.72 -5.57
N TRP A 19 -54.67 56.23 -4.48
CA TRP A 19 -55.39 55.62 -3.37
C TRP A 19 -56.66 54.91 -3.82
N GLY A 20 -56.90 53.73 -3.36
CA GLY A 20 -58.17 53.03 -3.49
C GLY A 20 -58.35 51.99 -2.39
N VAL A 21 -59.28 52.28 -1.50
CA VAL A 21 -59.81 51.43 -0.43
C VAL A 21 -60.42 50.15 -1.03
N TRP A 22 -59.97 49.00 -0.62
CA TRP A 22 -60.58 47.73 -0.97
C TRP A 22 -60.95 46.92 0.27
N LEU A 23 -62.24 46.61 0.42
CA LEU A 23 -62.80 45.68 1.36
C LEU A 23 -62.31 44.23 1.08
N PRO A 24 -62.05 43.42 2.08
CA PRO A 24 -61.73 42.01 1.85
C PRO A 24 -63.00 41.19 1.60
N VAL A 25 -63.11 40.63 0.40
CA VAL A 25 -64.06 39.55 0.12
C VAL A 25 -63.43 38.26 0.61
N VAL A 26 -63.99 37.69 1.70
CA VAL A 26 -63.64 36.38 2.21
C VAL A 26 -64.29 35.33 1.31
N VAL A 27 -63.49 34.71 0.45
CA VAL A 27 -63.89 33.49 -0.30
C VAL A 27 -63.48 32.28 0.55
N ILE A 28 -64.46 31.62 1.16
CA ILE A 28 -64.30 30.35 1.79
C ILE A 28 -64.14 29.29 0.69
N LEU A 29 -62.91 28.94 0.33
CA LEU A 29 -62.62 27.78 -0.49
C LEU A 29 -62.51 26.55 0.45
N GLY A 30 -63.46 25.66 0.30
CA GLY A 30 -63.48 24.37 1.02
C GLY A 30 -62.19 23.59 0.76
N HIS A 31 -61.58 23.13 1.86
CA HIS A 31 -60.47 22.21 1.82
C HIS A 31 -60.93 20.84 1.30
N ILE A 32 -60.54 20.50 0.10
CA ILE A 32 -60.55 19.12 -0.38
C ILE A 32 -59.22 18.50 0.11
N PRO A 33 -59.28 17.42 0.92
CA PRO A 33 -58.03 16.75 1.30
C PRO A 33 -57.44 16.07 0.06
N ILE A 34 -56.34 16.61 -0.44
CA ILE A 34 -55.50 15.92 -1.41
C ILE A 34 -54.86 14.76 -0.65
N ALA A 35 -55.35 13.55 -0.91
CA ALA A 35 -54.67 12.33 -0.48
C ALA A 35 -53.25 12.37 -1.10
N GLN A 36 -52.22 12.60 -0.27
CA GLN A 36 -50.87 12.35 -0.63
C GLN A 36 -50.72 10.87 -0.91
N ALA A 37 -50.63 10.52 -2.19
CA ALA A 37 -50.13 9.21 -2.58
C ALA A 37 -48.71 9.13 -2.06
N GLN A 38 -48.49 8.40 -0.96
CA GLN A 38 -47.16 7.92 -0.58
C GLN A 38 -46.67 7.09 -1.76
N GLU A 39 -45.70 7.63 -2.48
CA GLU A 39 -44.86 6.82 -3.35
C GLU A 39 -44.21 5.75 -2.46
N VAL A 40 -44.78 4.56 -2.52
CA VAL A 40 -44.14 3.36 -2.02
C VAL A 40 -42.89 3.19 -2.89
N ILE A 41 -41.76 3.65 -2.38
CA ILE A 41 -40.45 3.31 -2.94
C ILE A 41 -40.36 1.80 -2.82
N THR A 42 -40.79 1.12 -3.86
CA THR A 42 -40.53 -0.31 -4.04
C THR A 42 -39.02 -0.39 -4.31
N GLN A 43 -38.25 -0.50 -3.24
CA GLN A 43 -36.88 -0.91 -3.37
C GLN A 43 -36.88 -2.26 -4.12
N PRO A 44 -36.05 -2.45 -5.14
CA PRO A 44 -35.93 -3.75 -5.75
C PRO A 44 -35.60 -4.73 -4.62
N ILE A 45 -36.44 -5.73 -4.45
CA ILE A 45 -36.12 -6.86 -3.59
C ILE A 45 -34.92 -7.52 -4.27
N VAL A 46 -33.74 -7.11 -3.85
CA VAL A 46 -32.53 -7.86 -4.13
C VAL A 46 -32.79 -9.21 -3.48
N ASN A 47 -33.04 -10.20 -4.31
CA ASN A 47 -33.18 -11.58 -3.90
C ASN A 47 -31.80 -12.02 -3.40
N ILE A 48 -31.46 -11.61 -2.15
CA ILE A 48 -30.30 -12.11 -1.44
C ILE A 48 -30.63 -13.56 -1.19
N PRO A 49 -29.92 -14.53 -1.79
CA PRO A 49 -30.15 -15.92 -1.45
C PRO A 49 -30.02 -16.00 0.07
N PRO A 50 -30.91 -16.75 0.75
CA PRO A 50 -30.82 -16.91 2.20
C PRO A 50 -29.37 -17.24 2.50
N SER A 51 -28.73 -16.43 3.32
CA SER A 51 -27.36 -16.64 3.72
C SER A 51 -27.31 -18.08 4.23
N ASP A 52 -26.66 -18.95 3.46
CA ASP A 52 -26.41 -20.35 3.84
C ASP A 52 -25.37 -20.31 4.99
N THR A 53 -25.78 -19.74 6.12
CA THR A 53 -24.95 -19.41 7.27
C THR A 53 -24.87 -20.57 8.27
N SER A 54 -25.61 -21.67 8.02
CA SER A 54 -25.61 -22.79 8.91
C SER A 54 -24.28 -23.54 8.85
N TYR A 55 -23.58 -23.59 9.99
CA TYR A 55 -22.39 -24.41 10.16
C TYR A 55 -22.75 -25.89 10.04
N THR A 56 -21.95 -26.65 9.28
CA THR A 56 -22.08 -28.10 9.17
C THR A 56 -20.94 -28.80 9.88
N LEU A 57 -21.29 -29.77 10.69
CA LEU A 57 -20.36 -30.54 11.50
C LEU A 57 -19.45 -31.40 10.63
N GLY A 58 -18.23 -31.62 11.13
CA GLY A 58 -17.24 -32.47 10.51
C GLY A 58 -16.16 -32.94 11.48
N PRO A 59 -15.22 -33.76 10.99
CA PRO A 59 -14.17 -34.36 11.82
C PRO A 59 -13.36 -33.30 12.56
N GLY A 60 -13.19 -33.48 13.87
CA GLY A 60 -12.46 -32.56 14.73
C GLY A 60 -13.33 -31.58 15.53
N ASP A 61 -14.59 -31.42 15.18
CA ASP A 61 -15.50 -30.58 15.96
C ASP A 61 -15.74 -31.13 17.35
N LEU A 62 -15.80 -30.26 18.36
CA LEU A 62 -16.09 -30.62 19.74
C LEU A 62 -17.51 -30.19 20.09
N LEU A 63 -18.33 -31.19 20.44
CA LEU A 63 -19.73 -31.01 20.81
C LEU A 63 -19.90 -31.23 22.33
N GLN A 64 -20.85 -30.50 22.90
CA GLN A 64 -21.35 -30.76 24.26
C GLN A 64 -22.80 -31.22 24.18
N LEU A 65 -23.08 -32.38 24.69
CA LEU A 65 -24.41 -32.93 24.88
C LEU A 65 -24.81 -32.76 26.33
N ASP A 66 -25.95 -32.14 26.56
CA ASP A 66 -26.57 -32.04 27.87
C ASP A 66 -27.95 -32.72 27.83
N ILE A 67 -28.15 -33.73 28.65
CA ILE A 67 -29.42 -34.46 28.76
C ILE A 67 -30.07 -34.12 30.11
N PHE A 68 -31.27 -33.60 30.08
CA PHE A 68 -32.02 -33.24 31.30
C PHE A 68 -32.24 -34.45 32.21
N ASN A 69 -31.94 -34.29 33.48
CA ASN A 69 -32.00 -35.35 34.51
C ASN A 69 -31.03 -36.55 34.30
N VAL A 70 -30.02 -36.41 33.46
CA VAL A 70 -28.98 -37.44 33.27
C VAL A 70 -27.61 -36.79 33.42
N PRO A 71 -27.17 -36.49 34.64
CA PRO A 71 -25.87 -35.82 34.87
C PRO A 71 -24.67 -36.64 34.46
N GLU A 72 -24.82 -37.93 34.36
CA GLU A 72 -23.75 -38.87 33.96
C GLU A 72 -23.28 -38.65 32.54
N TYR A 73 -24.14 -38.08 31.64
CA TYR A 73 -23.86 -37.81 30.23
C TYR A 73 -23.93 -36.32 29.88
N SER A 74 -23.90 -35.47 30.90
CA SER A 74 -24.05 -34.01 30.78
C SER A 74 -22.82 -33.28 31.34
N GLY A 75 -22.71 -31.98 31.07
CA GLY A 75 -21.61 -31.14 31.54
C GLY A 75 -20.25 -31.61 31.00
N ASN A 76 -19.26 -31.82 31.89
CA ASN A 76 -17.92 -32.25 31.47
C ASN A 76 -17.88 -33.64 30.83
N ASN A 77 -18.82 -34.52 31.23
CA ASN A 77 -18.94 -35.87 30.65
C ASN A 77 -19.69 -35.87 29.32
N GLY A 78 -20.36 -34.78 28.98
CA GLY A 78 -21.09 -34.57 27.72
C GLY A 78 -20.22 -34.08 26.56
N HIS A 79 -18.91 -33.97 26.72
CA HIS A 79 -18.01 -33.55 25.66
C HIS A 79 -17.70 -34.72 24.71
N HIS A 80 -18.06 -34.54 23.43
CA HIS A 80 -17.87 -35.54 22.40
C HIS A 80 -17.21 -34.91 21.18
N GLN A 81 -16.09 -35.47 20.73
CA GLN A 81 -15.41 -35.03 19.52
C GLN A 81 -15.91 -35.83 18.32
N VAL A 82 -16.14 -35.15 17.21
CA VAL A 82 -16.43 -35.81 15.93
C VAL A 82 -15.18 -36.48 15.44
N SER A 83 -15.26 -37.81 15.29
CA SER A 83 -14.15 -38.65 14.84
C SER A 83 -13.79 -38.38 13.35
N ILE A 84 -12.65 -38.93 12.91
CA ILE A 84 -12.14 -38.71 11.55
C ILE A 84 -13.06 -39.30 10.46
N ASP A 85 -13.86 -40.32 10.83
CA ASP A 85 -14.88 -40.93 9.97
C ASP A 85 -16.19 -40.11 9.88
N GLY A 86 -16.24 -38.94 10.53
CA GLY A 86 -17.43 -38.07 10.57
C GLY A 86 -18.52 -38.53 11.51
N SER A 87 -18.21 -39.47 12.41
CA SER A 87 -19.16 -39.97 13.43
C SER A 87 -18.84 -39.41 14.82
N VAL A 88 -19.85 -39.40 15.68
CA VAL A 88 -19.73 -39.11 17.10
C VAL A 88 -20.16 -40.35 17.89
N ASN A 89 -19.36 -40.73 18.89
CA ASN A 89 -19.68 -41.83 19.78
C ASN A 89 -20.39 -41.28 21.01
N LEU A 90 -21.63 -41.74 21.22
CA LEU A 90 -22.47 -41.28 22.32
C LEU A 90 -22.84 -42.50 23.21
N PRO A 91 -22.90 -42.31 24.54
CA PRO A 91 -23.33 -43.34 25.46
C PRO A 91 -24.69 -43.91 25.07
N LEU A 92 -24.92 -45.19 25.29
CA LEU A 92 -26.15 -45.95 25.00
C LEU A 92 -26.47 -46.13 23.51
N ILE A 93 -26.28 -45.10 22.67
CA ILE A 93 -26.71 -45.10 21.26
C ILE A 93 -25.56 -45.37 20.29
N GLY A 94 -24.30 -45.39 20.78
CA GLY A 94 -23.14 -45.75 19.98
C GLY A 94 -22.73 -44.67 18.96
N ASN A 95 -22.18 -45.08 17.82
CA ASN A 95 -21.69 -44.22 16.78
C ASN A 95 -22.81 -43.69 15.88
N ILE A 96 -22.87 -42.37 15.73
CA ILE A 96 -23.82 -41.69 14.85
C ILE A 96 -23.04 -40.84 13.85
N SER A 97 -23.32 -41.02 12.55
CA SER A 97 -22.75 -40.16 11.50
C SER A 97 -23.38 -38.78 11.55
N VAL A 98 -22.53 -37.74 11.72
CA VAL A 98 -22.95 -36.32 11.85
C VAL A 98 -22.32 -35.42 10.79
N GLN A 99 -21.42 -35.96 9.98
CA GLN A 99 -20.71 -35.20 8.96
C GLN A 99 -21.66 -34.55 7.96
N GLY A 100 -21.50 -33.24 7.74
CA GLY A 100 -22.34 -32.46 6.81
C GLY A 100 -23.71 -32.06 7.36
N MET A 101 -24.07 -32.50 8.56
CA MET A 101 -25.32 -32.11 9.23
C MET A 101 -25.16 -30.82 10.04
N THR A 102 -26.22 -30.05 10.19
CA THR A 102 -26.24 -28.92 11.14
C THR A 102 -26.44 -29.42 12.58
N VAL A 103 -26.10 -28.57 13.56
CA VAL A 103 -26.31 -28.89 14.99
C VAL A 103 -27.77 -29.24 15.26
N ASP A 104 -28.72 -28.52 14.64
CA ASP A 104 -30.17 -28.80 14.83
C ASP A 104 -30.59 -30.15 14.24
N GLN A 105 -30.06 -30.50 13.06
CA GLN A 105 -30.33 -31.80 12.45
C GLN A 105 -29.79 -32.95 13.30
N VAL A 106 -28.56 -32.78 13.81
CA VAL A 106 -27.93 -33.77 14.69
C VAL A 106 -28.68 -33.88 16.02
N THR A 107 -29.15 -32.75 16.58
CA THR A 107 -29.94 -32.72 17.80
C THR A 107 -31.22 -33.53 17.63
N ALA A 108 -31.95 -33.34 16.54
CA ALA A 108 -33.16 -34.09 16.24
C ALA A 108 -32.89 -35.58 16.07
N LEU A 109 -31.79 -35.92 15.36
CA LEU A 109 -31.36 -37.33 15.18
C LEU A 109 -31.02 -37.99 16.51
N ILE A 110 -30.21 -37.34 17.37
CA ILE A 110 -29.81 -37.82 18.68
C ILE A 110 -31.05 -37.96 19.59
N GLN A 111 -31.99 -36.99 19.56
CA GLN A 111 -33.21 -37.05 20.33
C GLN A 111 -34.10 -38.25 19.95
N GLN A 112 -34.17 -38.54 18.66
CA GLN A 112 -34.89 -39.73 18.18
C GLN A 112 -34.26 -41.02 18.67
N ARG A 113 -32.93 -41.14 18.59
CA ARG A 113 -32.20 -42.35 19.02
C ARG A 113 -32.26 -42.57 20.52
N TYR A 114 -32.08 -41.49 21.33
CA TYR A 114 -32.25 -41.64 22.79
C TYR A 114 -33.69 -41.97 23.22
N GLY A 115 -34.71 -41.62 22.39
CA GLY A 115 -36.10 -42.00 22.65
C GLY A 115 -36.34 -43.52 22.75
N GLU A 116 -35.42 -44.33 22.22
CA GLU A 116 -35.48 -45.80 22.36
C GLU A 116 -35.03 -46.27 23.76
N TYR A 117 -34.22 -45.47 24.49
CA TYR A 117 -33.62 -45.82 25.79
C TYR A 117 -34.16 -44.95 26.93
N LEU A 118 -34.61 -43.75 26.68
CA LEU A 118 -35.06 -42.76 27.66
C LEU A 118 -36.52 -42.34 27.37
N GLN A 119 -37.30 -42.22 28.43
CA GLN A 119 -38.70 -41.73 28.29
C GLN A 119 -38.66 -40.20 28.11
N ARG A 120 -39.02 -39.70 26.90
CA ARG A 120 -39.10 -38.29 26.56
C ARG A 120 -37.76 -37.52 26.83
N PRO A 121 -36.67 -37.88 26.18
CA PRO A 121 -35.38 -37.18 26.39
C PRO A 121 -35.48 -35.73 25.98
N ILE A 122 -35.17 -34.82 26.91
CA ILE A 122 -34.95 -33.40 26.64
C ILE A 122 -33.43 -33.21 26.61
N LEU A 123 -32.89 -32.88 25.44
CA LEU A 123 -31.48 -32.70 25.27
C LEU A 123 -31.14 -31.39 24.59
N ALA A 124 -29.96 -30.88 24.88
CA ALA A 124 -29.36 -29.73 24.21
C ALA A 124 -27.98 -30.14 23.65
N LEU A 125 -27.77 -29.87 22.38
CA LEU A 125 -26.46 -30.08 21.74
C LEU A 125 -25.84 -28.71 21.40
N LYS A 126 -24.61 -28.50 21.80
CA LYS A 126 -23.88 -27.26 21.54
C LYS A 126 -22.54 -27.55 20.84
N LEU A 127 -22.14 -26.74 19.91
CA LEU A 127 -20.78 -26.74 19.38
C LEU A 127 -19.91 -25.91 20.33
N ILE A 128 -18.93 -26.59 20.99
CA ILE A 128 -18.01 -25.94 21.94
C ILE A 128 -16.80 -25.39 21.21
N ALA A 129 -16.22 -26.19 20.29
CA ALA A 129 -15.13 -25.75 19.47
C ALA A 129 -15.30 -26.28 18.04
N ALA A 130 -15.29 -25.38 17.08
CA ALA A 130 -15.25 -25.77 15.69
C ALA A 130 -13.83 -26.13 15.28
N ARG A 131 -13.72 -27.08 14.35
CA ARG A 131 -12.43 -27.50 13.79
C ARG A 131 -11.72 -26.35 13.09
N PRO A 132 -10.37 -26.36 13.00
CA PRO A 132 -9.64 -25.48 12.11
C PRO A 132 -10.10 -25.66 10.67
N LEU A 133 -10.28 -24.54 9.95
CA LEU A 133 -10.68 -24.54 8.54
C LEU A 133 -9.44 -24.41 7.66
N GLN A 134 -9.35 -25.20 6.60
CA GLN A 134 -8.34 -25.05 5.58
C GLN A 134 -8.93 -24.26 4.40
N VAL A 135 -8.33 -23.09 4.09
CA VAL A 135 -8.79 -22.19 3.04
C VAL A 135 -7.62 -21.88 2.11
N ALA A 136 -7.86 -21.91 0.80
CA ALA A 136 -6.89 -21.49 -0.20
C ALA A 136 -7.12 -20.02 -0.59
N VAL A 137 -6.03 -19.28 -0.78
CA VAL A 137 -6.06 -17.88 -1.26
C VAL A 137 -5.17 -17.76 -2.48
N THR A 138 -5.71 -17.20 -3.58
CA THR A 138 -5.03 -17.09 -4.86
C THR A 138 -5.28 -15.73 -5.52
N GLY A 139 -4.46 -15.38 -6.52
CA GLY A 139 -4.57 -14.09 -7.23
C GLY A 139 -3.79 -12.98 -6.57
N GLU A 140 -4.32 -11.76 -6.57
CA GLU A 140 -3.65 -10.53 -6.15
C GLU A 140 -3.60 -10.37 -4.63
N VAL A 141 -2.87 -11.27 -3.96
CA VAL A 141 -2.55 -11.22 -2.53
C VAL A 141 -1.04 -11.30 -2.32
N GLN A 142 -0.56 -10.82 -1.18
CA GLN A 142 0.88 -10.81 -0.89
C GLN A 142 1.47 -12.23 -0.83
N ARG A 143 0.80 -13.13 -0.15
CA ARG A 143 1.24 -14.52 0.02
C ARG A 143 0.10 -15.46 -0.39
N PRO A 144 0.00 -15.83 -1.67
CA PRO A 144 -0.94 -16.86 -2.08
C PRO A 144 -0.54 -18.22 -1.49
N GLY A 145 -1.55 -19.03 -1.17
CA GLY A 145 -1.31 -20.35 -0.57
C GLY A 145 -2.49 -20.89 0.21
N SER A 146 -2.26 -21.95 0.96
CA SER A 146 -3.24 -22.57 1.85
C SER A 146 -3.04 -22.08 3.28
N TYR A 147 -4.14 -21.74 3.95
CA TYR A 147 -4.16 -21.21 5.31
C TYR A 147 -5.03 -22.08 6.20
N ILE A 148 -4.52 -22.40 7.37
CA ILE A 148 -5.30 -23.07 8.42
C ILE A 148 -5.75 -21.97 9.39
N VAL A 149 -7.07 -21.82 9.52
CA VAL A 149 -7.68 -20.77 10.32
C VAL A 149 -8.54 -21.38 11.40
N SER A 150 -8.15 -21.21 12.64
CA SER A 150 -8.96 -21.63 13.78
C SER A 150 -10.03 -20.59 14.07
N PRO A 151 -11.26 -21.00 14.41
CA PRO A 151 -12.26 -20.09 14.95
C PRO A 151 -11.68 -19.42 16.20
N SER A 152 -11.64 -18.10 16.20
CA SER A 152 -11.11 -17.36 17.35
C SER A 152 -12.09 -17.41 18.50
N ALA A 153 -11.69 -17.94 19.64
CA ALA A 153 -12.17 -17.40 20.89
C ALA A 153 -11.85 -15.89 20.89
N ALA A 154 -12.79 -15.06 21.27
CA ALA A 154 -12.63 -13.60 21.29
C ALA A 154 -11.47 -13.24 22.23
N THR A 155 -10.26 -13.14 21.70
CA THR A 155 -9.15 -12.57 22.44
C THR A 155 -9.36 -11.06 22.46
N THR A 156 -9.71 -10.54 23.62
CA THR A 156 -9.61 -9.10 23.89
C THR A 156 -8.17 -8.64 23.62
N PRO A 157 -7.94 -7.61 22.82
CA PRO A 157 -6.59 -7.23 22.37
C PRO A 157 -5.85 -6.37 23.38
N ASN A 158 -5.84 -6.68 24.68
CA ASN A 158 -5.00 -5.95 25.62
C ASN A 158 -4.85 -6.69 26.97
N ASN A 159 -4.13 -7.80 27.02
CA ASN A 159 -3.34 -8.10 28.21
C ASN A 159 -2.24 -9.16 27.93
N PRO A 160 -0.96 -8.78 27.74
CA PRO A 160 0.12 -9.75 27.50
C PRO A 160 0.65 -10.43 28.79
N MET A 161 0.00 -10.27 29.96
CA MET A 161 0.59 -10.67 31.23
C MET A 161 -0.14 -11.73 32.04
N ILE A 162 -0.96 -12.57 31.45
CA ILE A 162 -1.46 -13.75 32.19
C ILE A 162 -1.45 -14.96 31.25
N GLY A 163 -0.43 -15.80 31.43
CA GLY A 163 -0.27 -17.09 30.73
C GLY A 163 -1.16 -18.18 31.30
N THR A 164 -2.47 -18.03 31.19
CA THR A 164 -3.43 -19.11 31.32
C THR A 164 -4.35 -19.09 30.12
N PRO A 165 -4.50 -20.18 29.35
CA PRO A 165 -5.54 -20.27 28.36
C PRO A 165 -6.88 -20.36 29.10
N GLU A 166 -7.48 -19.21 29.44
CA GLU A 166 -8.89 -19.21 29.82
C GLU A 166 -9.70 -19.56 28.57
N VAL A 167 -10.25 -20.75 28.59
CA VAL A 167 -11.35 -21.16 27.72
C VAL A 167 -12.57 -20.35 28.15
N SER A 168 -12.57 -19.07 27.82
CA SER A 168 -13.69 -18.17 28.08
C SER A 168 -14.47 -17.95 26.81
N GLY A 169 -15.63 -18.58 26.74
CA GLY A 169 -16.68 -18.16 25.83
C GLY A 169 -17.06 -19.18 24.77
N THR A 170 -18.08 -19.92 25.10
CA THR A 170 -19.01 -20.59 24.19
C THR A 170 -19.44 -19.64 23.07
N GLY A 171 -18.78 -19.70 21.92
CA GLY A 171 -19.19 -18.90 20.77
C GLY A 171 -18.01 -18.40 19.93
N GLY A 172 -17.11 -19.30 19.51
CA GLY A 172 -16.06 -18.97 18.56
C GLY A 172 -16.67 -18.37 17.27
N ARG A 173 -16.28 -17.15 16.94
CA ARG A 173 -16.70 -16.54 15.67
C ARG A 173 -15.99 -17.26 14.53
N LEU A 174 -16.74 -17.75 13.56
CA LEU A 174 -16.17 -18.35 12.36
C LEU A 174 -15.31 -17.32 11.62
N PRO A 175 -14.17 -17.74 11.04
CA PRO A 175 -13.30 -16.85 10.31
C PRO A 175 -13.99 -16.28 9.07
N THR A 176 -13.75 -15.01 8.82
CA THR A 176 -14.29 -14.28 7.66
C THR A 176 -13.21 -14.12 6.59
N ILE A 177 -13.62 -13.71 5.39
CA ILE A 177 -12.71 -13.45 4.28
C ILE A 177 -11.65 -12.40 4.65
N THR A 178 -12.03 -11.31 5.32
CA THR A 178 -11.09 -10.25 5.71
C THR A 178 -10.01 -10.77 6.65
N ARG A 179 -10.36 -11.68 7.57
CA ARG A 179 -9.39 -12.32 8.47
C ARG A 179 -8.35 -13.15 7.72
N VAL A 180 -8.80 -13.94 6.75
CA VAL A 180 -7.88 -14.77 5.95
C VAL A 180 -7.01 -13.92 5.05
N LEU A 181 -7.53 -12.84 4.48
CA LEU A 181 -6.73 -11.89 3.72
C LEU A 181 -5.64 -11.23 4.56
N GLN A 182 -5.94 -10.85 5.82
CA GLN A 182 -4.92 -10.36 6.75
C GLN A 182 -3.82 -11.40 7.00
N MET A 183 -4.17 -12.67 7.18
CA MET A 183 -3.19 -13.76 7.33
C MET A 183 -2.35 -13.96 6.07
N ALA A 184 -2.95 -13.77 4.89
CA ALA A 184 -2.25 -13.79 3.60
C ALA A 184 -1.33 -12.56 3.38
N GLY A 185 -1.21 -11.69 4.37
CA GLY A 185 -0.39 -10.48 4.31
C GLY A 185 -1.09 -9.31 3.58
N GLY A 186 -2.38 -9.43 3.34
CA GLY A 186 -3.20 -8.44 2.64
C GLY A 186 -3.23 -8.62 1.13
N ILE A 187 -4.01 -7.78 0.50
CA ILE A 187 -4.16 -7.71 -0.97
C ILE A 187 -3.09 -6.82 -1.58
N THR A 188 -2.78 -7.03 -2.85
CA THR A 188 -1.85 -6.15 -3.60
C THR A 188 -2.56 -4.89 -4.10
N PRO A 189 -1.85 -3.79 -4.39
CA PRO A 189 -2.43 -2.61 -5.02
C PRO A 189 -3.03 -2.85 -6.42
N SER A 190 -2.73 -3.98 -7.04
CA SER A 190 -3.28 -4.39 -8.34
C SER A 190 -4.55 -5.23 -8.22
N ALA A 191 -5.07 -5.47 -7.02
CA ALA A 191 -6.25 -6.29 -6.78
C ALA A 191 -7.55 -5.59 -7.23
N ASP A 192 -8.44 -6.36 -7.87
CA ASP A 192 -9.82 -5.95 -8.09
C ASP A 192 -10.71 -6.42 -6.94
N MET A 193 -11.02 -5.50 -6.03
CA MET A 193 -11.83 -5.79 -4.85
C MET A 193 -13.32 -5.91 -5.13
N ARG A 194 -13.78 -5.42 -6.29
CA ARG A 194 -15.20 -5.49 -6.67
C ARG A 194 -15.59 -6.86 -7.22
N GLN A 195 -14.62 -7.68 -7.57
CA GLN A 195 -14.84 -8.97 -8.23
C GLN A 195 -14.17 -10.13 -7.50
N VAL A 196 -14.11 -10.07 -6.18
CA VAL A 196 -13.57 -11.18 -5.39
C VAL A 196 -14.50 -12.38 -5.49
N LYS A 197 -13.92 -13.57 -5.71
CA LYS A 197 -14.68 -14.80 -5.90
C LYS A 197 -14.30 -15.83 -4.85
N ILE A 198 -15.31 -16.44 -4.24
CA ILE A 198 -15.10 -17.61 -3.40
C ILE A 198 -15.69 -18.82 -4.11
N ARG A 199 -14.87 -19.82 -4.34
CA ARG A 199 -15.32 -21.14 -4.79
C ARG A 199 -15.50 -22.04 -3.57
N ARG A 200 -16.70 -22.53 -3.42
CA ARG A 200 -17.12 -23.41 -2.33
C ARG A 200 -17.61 -24.72 -2.88
N SER A 201 -17.06 -25.81 -2.39
CA SER A 201 -17.53 -27.14 -2.72
C SER A 201 -18.91 -27.39 -2.10
N SER A 202 -19.85 -27.87 -2.90
CA SER A 202 -21.15 -28.36 -2.43
C SER A 202 -21.04 -29.87 -2.23
N GLY A 203 -21.51 -30.37 -1.09
CA GLY A 203 -21.46 -31.79 -0.73
C GLY A 203 -22.10 -32.75 -1.75
N THR A 204 -22.79 -32.22 -2.76
CA THR A 204 -23.43 -32.96 -3.87
C THR A 204 -22.56 -33.01 -5.12
N GLY A 205 -21.26 -32.65 -5.04
CA GLY A 205 -20.31 -32.70 -6.18
C GLY A 205 -20.34 -31.49 -7.11
N GLY A 206 -21.07 -30.41 -6.76
CA GLY A 206 -21.06 -29.14 -7.45
C GLY A 206 -20.14 -28.09 -6.81
N GLU A 207 -19.71 -27.10 -7.58
CA GLU A 207 -19.03 -25.91 -7.06
C GLU A 207 -20.02 -24.73 -7.07
N LYS A 208 -20.07 -23.99 -5.94
CA LYS A 208 -20.79 -22.71 -5.83
C LYS A 208 -19.79 -21.58 -5.89
N ILE A 209 -19.99 -20.65 -6.83
CA ILE A 209 -19.20 -19.41 -6.91
C ILE A 209 -19.97 -18.30 -6.22
N ILE A 210 -19.36 -17.63 -5.26
CA ILE A 210 -19.89 -16.49 -4.53
C ILE A 210 -19.06 -15.28 -4.94
N ASN A 211 -19.70 -14.28 -5.54
CA ASN A 211 -19.03 -13.02 -5.88
C ASN A 211 -19.23 -12.02 -4.73
N LEU A 212 -18.16 -11.33 -4.39
CA LEU A 212 -18.12 -10.37 -3.29
C LEU A 212 -17.55 -9.05 -3.78
N ASP A 213 -18.09 -7.96 -3.25
CA ASP A 213 -17.56 -6.62 -3.44
C ASP A 213 -16.96 -6.11 -2.11
N LEU A 214 -15.65 -6.35 -1.93
CA LEU A 214 -14.94 -5.86 -0.74
C LEU A 214 -14.73 -4.34 -0.78
N TRP A 215 -14.90 -3.71 -1.94
CA TRP A 215 -14.88 -2.26 -2.06
C TRP A 215 -16.13 -1.64 -1.42
N GLU A 216 -17.29 -2.28 -1.61
CA GLU A 216 -18.54 -1.87 -0.95
C GLU A 216 -18.41 -2.00 0.58
N LEU A 217 -17.77 -3.06 1.07
CA LEU A 217 -17.46 -3.19 2.50
C LEU A 217 -16.66 -1.99 3.03
N LEU A 218 -15.66 -1.50 2.28
CA LEU A 218 -14.84 -0.35 2.68
C LEU A 218 -15.60 0.97 2.62
N GLN A 219 -16.42 1.18 1.60
CA GLN A 219 -17.09 2.44 1.38
C GLN A 219 -18.35 2.63 2.26
N THR A 220 -19.11 1.58 2.43
CA THR A 220 -20.43 1.63 3.11
C THR A 220 -20.43 0.93 4.46
N GLY A 221 -19.43 0.10 4.75
CA GLY A 221 -19.42 -0.76 5.93
C GLY A 221 -20.37 -1.95 5.82
N ASP A 222 -20.75 -2.36 4.61
CA ASP A 222 -21.67 -3.50 4.42
C ASP A 222 -21.01 -4.82 4.80
N LEU A 223 -21.26 -5.26 6.02
CA LEU A 223 -20.72 -6.51 6.58
C LEU A 223 -21.24 -7.78 5.86
N ARG A 224 -22.24 -7.67 4.98
CA ARG A 224 -22.71 -8.81 4.17
C ARG A 224 -21.65 -9.23 3.16
N GLN A 225 -20.71 -8.35 2.82
CA GLN A 225 -19.56 -8.63 1.96
C GLN A 225 -18.44 -9.37 2.70
N ASP A 226 -18.38 -9.30 4.04
CA ASP A 226 -17.41 -10.04 4.86
C ASP A 226 -17.98 -11.39 5.30
N ILE A 227 -18.15 -12.29 4.35
CA ILE A 227 -18.81 -13.58 4.60
C ILE A 227 -17.91 -14.52 5.41
N THR A 228 -18.58 -15.42 6.16
CA THR A 228 -17.92 -16.50 6.87
C THR A 228 -17.46 -17.59 5.93
N LEU A 229 -16.23 -18.08 6.17
CA LEU A 229 -15.60 -19.10 5.35
C LEU A 229 -15.92 -20.50 5.86
N ARG A 230 -15.83 -21.47 4.97
CA ARG A 230 -15.98 -22.91 5.23
C ARG A 230 -14.71 -23.65 4.86
N ASP A 231 -14.59 -24.83 5.40
CA ASP A 231 -13.50 -25.74 5.08
C ASP A 231 -13.49 -26.09 3.58
N GLY A 232 -12.32 -25.97 2.94
CA GLY A 232 -12.16 -26.18 1.52
C GLY A 232 -12.50 -24.99 0.64
N ASP A 233 -12.89 -23.82 1.18
CA ASP A 233 -13.12 -22.63 0.38
C ASP A 233 -11.85 -22.18 -0.34
N THR A 234 -11.99 -21.72 -1.58
CA THR A 234 -10.92 -21.09 -2.34
C THR A 234 -11.29 -19.64 -2.65
N ILE A 235 -10.50 -18.72 -2.13
CA ILE A 235 -10.63 -17.29 -2.37
C ILE A 235 -9.77 -16.92 -3.57
N TYR A 236 -10.35 -16.31 -4.59
CA TYR A 236 -9.66 -15.78 -5.76
C TYR A 236 -9.84 -14.28 -5.88
N ILE A 237 -8.74 -13.55 -5.90
CA ILE A 237 -8.72 -12.10 -6.07
C ILE A 237 -8.15 -11.79 -7.46
N PRO A 238 -8.99 -11.30 -8.39
CA PRO A 238 -8.53 -10.98 -9.74
C PRO A 238 -7.69 -9.72 -9.77
N THR A 239 -6.95 -9.54 -10.87
CA THR A 239 -6.20 -8.32 -11.16
C THR A 239 -7.14 -7.24 -11.68
N ASN A 240 -7.01 -6.03 -11.16
CA ASN A 240 -7.71 -4.87 -11.68
C ASN A 240 -7.09 -4.44 -13.01
N THR A 241 -7.88 -4.48 -14.07
CA THR A 241 -7.45 -4.06 -15.42
C THR A 241 -7.51 -2.54 -15.61
N LYS A 242 -8.29 -1.83 -14.78
CA LYS A 242 -8.45 -0.38 -14.81
C LYS A 242 -7.75 0.20 -13.59
N HIS A 243 -6.50 0.60 -13.75
CA HIS A 243 -5.78 1.23 -12.64
C HIS A 243 -6.41 2.56 -12.27
N ASN A 244 -6.86 2.67 -11.03
CA ASN A 244 -7.30 3.91 -10.40
C ASN A 244 -6.40 4.20 -9.19
N ALA A 245 -5.51 5.16 -9.34
CA ALA A 245 -4.53 5.49 -8.32
C ALA A 245 -5.18 5.95 -7.00
N ALA A 246 -6.32 6.66 -7.07
CA ALA A 246 -7.06 7.09 -5.89
C ALA A 246 -7.63 5.88 -5.11
N GLU A 247 -8.16 4.89 -5.83
CA GLU A 247 -8.63 3.63 -5.21
C GLU A 247 -7.47 2.86 -4.58
N SER A 248 -6.34 2.77 -5.27
CA SER A 248 -5.14 2.10 -4.75
C SER A 248 -4.64 2.73 -3.45
N SER A 249 -4.71 4.06 -3.32
CA SER A 249 -4.34 4.77 -2.07
C SER A 249 -5.30 4.45 -0.92
N GLN A 250 -6.60 4.32 -1.16
CA GLN A 250 -7.58 3.94 -0.15
C GLN A 250 -7.42 2.48 0.29
N LEU A 251 -7.04 1.58 -0.64
CA LEU A 251 -6.80 0.17 -0.33
C LEU A 251 -5.74 -0.04 0.73
N ILE A 252 -4.73 0.82 0.80
CA ILE A 252 -3.59 0.68 1.72
C ILE A 252 -3.99 0.98 3.15
N THR A 253 -4.98 1.84 3.35
CA THR A 253 -5.48 2.17 4.68
C THR A 253 -6.49 1.14 5.21
N ALA A 254 -6.90 0.19 4.36
CA ALA A 254 -7.84 -0.85 4.73
C ALA A 254 -7.22 -1.87 5.72
N ASN A 255 -8.02 -2.38 6.64
CA ASN A 255 -7.58 -3.37 7.64
C ASN A 255 -7.00 -4.67 7.05
N PHE A 256 -7.32 -4.99 5.79
CA PHE A 256 -6.79 -6.15 5.06
C PHE A 256 -5.80 -5.74 3.97
N ALA A 257 -5.32 -4.50 4.01
CA ALA A 257 -4.24 -4.05 3.16
C ALA A 257 -2.92 -4.71 3.55
N SER A 258 -2.00 -4.73 2.61
CA SER A 258 -0.66 -5.23 2.83
C SER A 258 0.09 -4.34 3.82
N ASN A 259 0.50 -4.90 4.95
CA ASN A 259 1.47 -4.26 5.85
C ASN A 259 2.89 -4.46 5.28
N ASN A 260 3.24 -3.68 4.27
CA ASN A 260 4.55 -3.78 3.62
C ASN A 260 5.64 -3.13 4.47
N ASN A 261 6.03 -3.76 5.57
CA ASN A 261 7.22 -3.38 6.34
C ASN A 261 8.50 -4.03 5.79
N GLN A 262 8.38 -4.91 4.79
CA GLN A 262 9.53 -5.57 4.19
C GLN A 262 10.12 -4.72 3.06
N PRO A 263 11.45 -4.67 2.93
CA PRO A 263 12.10 -4.02 1.80
C PRO A 263 11.63 -4.60 0.47
N ILE A 264 11.42 -3.73 -0.53
CA ILE A 264 11.11 -4.15 -1.90
C ILE A 264 12.22 -3.76 -2.85
N ASN A 265 12.49 -4.61 -3.85
CA ASN A 265 13.42 -4.31 -4.92
C ASN A 265 12.64 -3.85 -6.15
N VAL A 266 13.04 -2.72 -6.69
CA VAL A 266 12.48 -2.15 -7.92
C VAL A 266 13.61 -1.78 -8.88
N ALA A 267 13.36 -1.84 -10.17
CA ALA A 267 14.29 -1.35 -11.19
C ALA A 267 13.90 0.06 -11.61
N VAL A 268 14.86 0.97 -11.71
CA VAL A 268 14.68 2.32 -12.23
C VAL A 268 15.57 2.50 -13.44
N VAL A 269 14.98 2.85 -14.59
CA VAL A 269 15.70 2.96 -15.87
C VAL A 269 15.32 4.24 -16.62
N GLY A 270 16.18 4.66 -17.55
CA GLY A 270 15.95 5.84 -18.38
C GLY A 270 16.61 7.09 -17.83
N ALA A 271 15.92 8.23 -17.89
CA ALA A 271 16.43 9.55 -17.56
C ALA A 271 16.57 9.82 -16.06
N VAL A 272 17.36 9.00 -15.35
CA VAL A 272 17.67 9.13 -13.92
C VAL A 272 19.19 9.16 -13.72
N ASN A 273 19.63 9.69 -12.58
CA ASN A 273 21.07 9.85 -12.33
C ASN A 273 21.77 8.52 -12.03
N ARG A 274 21.09 7.54 -11.45
CA ARG A 274 21.61 6.19 -11.16
C ARG A 274 20.61 5.13 -11.58
N PRO A 275 20.59 4.76 -12.87
CA PRO A 275 19.76 3.66 -13.32
C PRO A 275 20.24 2.32 -12.72
N GLY A 276 19.30 1.42 -12.49
CA GLY A 276 19.60 0.11 -11.93
C GLY A 276 18.54 -0.37 -10.93
N THR A 277 18.88 -1.41 -10.20
CA THR A 277 18.01 -1.97 -9.15
C THR A 277 18.22 -1.23 -7.83
N HIS A 278 17.15 -0.83 -7.19
CA HIS A 278 17.13 -0.14 -5.90
C HIS A 278 16.28 -0.89 -4.89
N THR A 279 16.80 -1.03 -3.67
CA THR A 279 16.04 -1.59 -2.55
C THR A 279 15.40 -0.46 -1.76
N LEU A 280 14.08 -0.42 -1.73
CA LEU A 280 13.32 0.54 -0.94
C LEU A 280 13.07 -0.03 0.46
N THR A 281 13.51 0.70 1.48
CA THR A 281 13.31 0.38 2.89
C THR A 281 12.45 1.45 3.55
N LEU A 282 11.70 1.07 4.57
CA LEU A 282 11.05 2.05 5.44
C LEU A 282 12.11 2.61 6.41
N GLU A 283 12.13 3.91 6.56
CA GLU A 283 13.00 4.55 7.54
C GLU A 283 12.47 4.25 8.94
N THR A 284 13.26 3.56 9.74
CA THR A 284 13.04 3.43 11.17
C THR A 284 13.58 4.68 11.85
N VAL A 285 12.71 5.51 12.42
CA VAL A 285 13.17 6.63 13.24
C VAL A 285 13.68 6.07 14.56
N PRO A 286 14.95 6.29 14.92
CA PRO A 286 15.46 5.86 16.22
C PRO A 286 14.66 6.57 17.32
N ARG A 287 14.16 5.83 18.30
CA ARG A 287 13.53 6.43 19.47
C ARG A 287 14.61 7.15 20.26
N ILE A 288 14.50 8.45 20.38
CA ILE A 288 15.33 9.21 21.31
C ILE A 288 14.84 8.83 22.71
N PRO A 289 15.71 8.30 23.61
CA PRO A 289 15.30 7.98 24.97
C PRO A 289 14.78 9.25 25.65
N SER A 290 13.62 9.17 26.27
CA SER A 290 13.04 10.31 27.00
C SER A 290 13.79 10.64 28.27
N GLU A 291 14.69 9.75 28.75
CA GLU A 291 15.56 9.96 29.92
C GLU A 291 16.94 9.31 29.70
N PRO A 292 18.02 9.94 30.17
CA PRO A 292 19.36 9.37 30.08
C PRO A 292 19.48 8.16 31.02
N GLY A 293 19.76 6.98 30.48
CA GLY A 293 20.06 5.75 31.23
C GLY A 293 19.04 4.62 31.13
N GLN A 294 17.97 4.77 30.37
CA GLN A 294 17.11 3.62 30.08
C GLN A 294 17.63 2.81 28.88
N PRO A 295 17.61 1.47 28.94
CA PRO A 295 17.94 0.65 27.80
C PRO A 295 16.97 0.96 26.64
N ILE A 296 17.49 1.08 25.43
CA ILE A 296 16.69 1.23 24.22
C ILE A 296 16.06 -0.15 23.93
N GLU A 297 14.99 -0.49 24.63
CA GLU A 297 14.17 -1.63 24.30
C GLU A 297 13.02 -1.18 23.37
N GLY A 298 13.05 -1.69 22.18
CA GLY A 298 11.97 -1.58 21.21
C GLY A 298 12.33 -0.75 19.97
N SER A 299 12.42 -1.43 18.85
CA SER A 299 12.33 -0.80 17.53
C SER A 299 11.02 -0.04 17.47
N VAL A 300 11.11 1.27 17.23
CA VAL A 300 9.92 2.06 16.92
C VAL A 300 9.25 1.46 15.70
N ALA A 301 7.96 1.26 15.78
CA ALA A 301 7.15 0.97 14.63
C ALA A 301 7.58 1.93 13.49
N ALA A 302 7.97 1.36 12.35
CA ALA A 302 8.29 2.14 11.18
C ALA A 302 7.15 3.13 10.98
N THR A 303 7.44 4.42 11.02
CA THR A 303 6.46 5.43 10.64
C THR A 303 6.17 5.12 9.18
N GLY A 304 5.00 4.53 8.93
CA GLY A 304 4.66 3.87 7.68
C GLY A 304 4.77 4.79 6.47
N GLY A 305 5.97 4.85 5.89
CA GLY A 305 6.17 5.45 4.59
C GLY A 305 5.75 4.45 3.51
N LEU A 306 5.03 4.92 2.52
CA LEU A 306 4.65 4.10 1.38
C LEU A 306 5.85 3.98 0.42
N PHE A 307 5.97 2.84 -0.26
CA PHE A 307 6.92 2.69 -1.37
C PHE A 307 6.31 3.29 -2.62
N THR A 308 6.73 4.49 -2.98
CA THR A 308 6.16 5.25 -4.09
C THR A 308 7.19 5.50 -5.20
N VAL A 309 6.71 5.93 -6.36
CA VAL A 309 7.56 6.31 -7.49
C VAL A 309 8.52 7.42 -7.10
N THR A 310 8.05 8.44 -6.38
CA THR A 310 8.91 9.55 -5.92
C THR A 310 10.03 9.08 -5.00
N LYS A 311 9.75 8.14 -4.10
CA LYS A 311 10.78 7.54 -3.23
C LYS A 311 11.81 6.76 -4.03
N ALA A 312 11.38 5.98 -5.03
CA ALA A 312 12.29 5.24 -5.89
C ALA A 312 13.18 6.17 -6.72
N LEU A 313 12.62 7.25 -7.27
CA LEU A 313 13.38 8.26 -8.01
C LEU A 313 14.42 8.95 -7.12
N LYS A 314 14.07 9.32 -5.88
CA LYS A 314 15.05 9.86 -4.91
C LYS A 314 16.18 8.87 -4.63
N MET A 315 15.89 7.58 -4.47
CA MET A 315 16.89 6.52 -4.28
C MET A 315 17.77 6.35 -5.52
N ALA A 316 17.21 6.53 -6.72
CA ALA A 316 17.96 6.56 -7.99
C ALA A 316 18.78 7.85 -8.17
N GLY A 317 18.89 8.68 -7.15
CA GLY A 317 19.65 9.94 -7.19
C GLY A 317 18.93 11.08 -7.92
N GLY A 318 17.63 10.97 -8.09
CA GLY A 318 16.79 11.92 -8.80
C GLY A 318 16.76 11.71 -10.32
N ILE A 319 15.96 12.53 -10.98
CA ILE A 319 15.83 12.53 -12.44
C ILE A 319 16.89 13.42 -13.09
N THR A 320 17.21 13.17 -14.35
CA THR A 320 18.09 14.04 -15.15
C THR A 320 17.30 15.23 -15.72
N PRO A 321 17.98 16.36 -16.06
CA PRO A 321 17.31 17.53 -16.62
C PRO A 321 16.53 17.31 -17.92
N GLY A 322 16.75 16.22 -18.61
CA GLY A 322 16.02 15.85 -19.83
C GLY A 322 14.91 14.82 -19.61
N ALA A 323 14.48 14.56 -18.39
CA ALA A 323 13.46 13.57 -18.10
C ALA A 323 12.06 14.07 -18.47
N ASP A 324 11.23 13.20 -19.08
CA ASP A 324 9.80 13.42 -19.26
C ASP A 324 9.03 12.90 -18.05
N ILE A 325 8.67 13.81 -17.15
CA ILE A 325 7.99 13.48 -15.90
C ILE A 325 6.48 13.34 -16.03
N ARG A 326 5.93 13.67 -17.20
CA ARG A 326 4.49 13.51 -17.48
C ARG A 326 4.14 12.11 -17.95
N ASN A 327 5.14 11.37 -18.44
CA ASN A 327 4.94 10.06 -19.04
C ASN A 327 5.82 8.98 -18.40
N ILE A 328 6.05 9.05 -17.08
CA ILE A 328 6.75 7.99 -16.36
C ILE A 328 5.88 6.73 -16.38
N GLN A 329 6.50 5.59 -16.68
CA GLN A 329 5.81 4.33 -16.79
C GLN A 329 6.29 3.39 -15.69
N VAL A 330 5.34 2.83 -14.94
CA VAL A 330 5.61 1.71 -14.04
C VAL A 330 5.11 0.45 -14.71
N ARG A 331 6.04 -0.46 -15.01
CA ARG A 331 5.74 -1.79 -15.57
C ARG A 331 5.75 -2.79 -14.44
N ARG A 332 4.66 -3.48 -14.29
CA ARG A 332 4.39 -4.43 -13.21
C ARG A 332 3.99 -5.78 -13.78
N LEU A 333 4.65 -6.82 -13.36
CA LEU A 333 4.20 -8.17 -13.64
C LEU A 333 3.19 -8.57 -12.56
N THR A 334 1.94 -8.78 -12.97
CA THR A 334 0.87 -9.21 -12.06
C THR A 334 1.07 -10.67 -11.63
N ARG A 335 0.42 -11.08 -10.55
CA ARG A 335 0.44 -12.48 -10.09
C ARG A 335 -0.17 -13.46 -11.11
N THR A 336 -1.00 -12.95 -12.00
CA THR A 336 -1.59 -13.74 -13.11
C THR A 336 -0.67 -13.86 -14.32
N GLY A 337 0.54 -13.24 -14.28
CA GLY A 337 1.53 -13.31 -15.36
C GLY A 337 1.30 -12.29 -16.48
N THR A 338 0.34 -11.39 -16.33
CA THR A 338 0.11 -10.30 -17.30
C THR A 338 0.94 -9.08 -16.92
N GLU A 339 1.50 -8.37 -17.91
CA GLU A 339 2.19 -7.10 -17.67
C GLU A 339 1.16 -5.97 -17.60
N GLN A 340 1.18 -5.22 -16.51
CA GLN A 340 0.39 -4.02 -16.31
C GLN A 340 1.30 -2.80 -16.46
N GLN A 341 0.89 -1.83 -17.26
CA GLN A 341 1.58 -0.55 -17.42
C GLN A 341 0.76 0.56 -16.78
N ILE A 342 1.38 1.27 -15.82
CA ILE A 342 0.79 2.40 -15.10
C ILE A 342 1.53 3.65 -15.53
N THR A 343 0.81 4.62 -16.10
CA THR A 343 1.38 5.92 -16.44
C THR A 343 1.23 6.88 -15.27
N VAL A 344 2.32 7.54 -14.92
CA VAL A 344 2.43 8.48 -13.80
C VAL A 344 2.80 9.86 -14.34
N ASP A 345 2.03 10.87 -13.96
CA ASP A 345 2.28 12.27 -14.29
C ASP A 345 2.73 13.04 -13.04
N LEU A 346 4.04 13.08 -12.79
CA LEU A 346 4.59 13.80 -11.63
C LEU A 346 4.47 15.32 -11.77
N TRP A 347 4.16 15.84 -12.97
CA TRP A 347 3.86 17.25 -13.13
C TRP A 347 2.55 17.64 -12.44
N LYS A 348 1.51 16.81 -12.57
CA LYS A 348 0.25 16.99 -11.85
C LYS A 348 0.43 16.91 -10.35
N LEU A 349 1.28 15.97 -9.88
CA LEU A 349 1.62 15.91 -8.46
C LEU A 349 2.17 17.23 -7.94
N LEU A 350 3.09 17.87 -8.69
CA LEU A 350 3.76 19.11 -8.27
C LEU A 350 2.89 20.36 -8.42
N GLN A 351 2.10 20.45 -9.47
CA GLN A 351 1.33 21.65 -9.80
C GLN A 351 -0.06 21.64 -9.16
N GLU A 352 -0.70 20.49 -9.13
CA GLU A 352 -2.08 20.35 -8.68
C GLU A 352 -2.18 19.70 -7.29
N GLY A 353 -1.05 19.18 -6.77
CA GLY A 353 -1.03 18.43 -5.52
C GLY A 353 -1.76 17.08 -5.61
N ASP A 354 -1.91 16.54 -6.82
CA ASP A 354 -2.60 15.27 -7.04
C ASP A 354 -1.73 14.08 -6.57
N LEU A 355 -1.89 13.73 -5.29
CA LEU A 355 -1.16 12.62 -4.67
C LEU A 355 -1.44 11.27 -5.34
N SER A 356 -2.51 11.15 -6.11
CA SER A 356 -2.81 9.92 -6.85
C SER A 356 -1.77 9.61 -7.94
N GLN A 357 -1.02 10.63 -8.38
CA GLN A 357 0.05 10.47 -9.35
C GLN A 357 1.33 9.87 -8.76
N ASP A 358 1.49 9.83 -7.43
CA ASP A 358 2.61 9.13 -6.81
C ASP A 358 2.28 7.64 -6.61
N ALA A 359 2.30 6.90 -7.71
CA ALA A 359 1.87 5.51 -7.74
C ALA A 359 2.69 4.64 -6.78
N MET A 360 1.99 3.72 -6.10
CA MET A 360 2.62 2.77 -5.21
C MET A 360 3.33 1.65 -5.96
N LEU A 361 4.49 1.31 -5.43
CA LEU A 361 5.36 0.28 -5.97
C LEU A 361 5.20 -1.06 -5.25
N GLN A 362 5.45 -2.10 -6.00
CA GLN A 362 5.50 -3.49 -5.54
C GLN A 362 6.87 -4.11 -5.83
N GLN A 363 7.14 -5.24 -5.19
CA GLN A 363 8.33 -6.04 -5.46
C GLN A 363 8.39 -6.41 -6.96
N GLY A 364 9.52 -6.07 -7.61
CA GLY A 364 9.77 -6.40 -9.00
C GLY A 364 9.27 -5.37 -10.02
N ASP A 365 8.68 -4.24 -9.60
CA ASP A 365 8.27 -3.17 -10.50
C ASP A 365 9.48 -2.59 -11.24
N THR A 366 9.26 -2.20 -12.50
CA THR A 366 10.23 -1.46 -13.31
C THR A 366 9.70 -0.07 -13.64
N ILE A 367 10.40 0.95 -13.16
CA ILE A 367 10.09 2.36 -13.41
C ILE A 367 10.90 2.81 -14.60
N VAL A 368 10.23 3.23 -15.67
CA VAL A 368 10.86 3.76 -16.89
C VAL A 368 10.62 5.26 -16.93
N VAL A 369 11.70 6.03 -16.89
CA VAL A 369 11.66 7.50 -17.01
C VAL A 369 12.11 7.86 -18.42
N PRO A 370 11.20 8.28 -19.33
CA PRO A 370 11.56 8.65 -20.69
C PRO A 370 12.34 9.96 -20.73
N THR A 371 13.00 10.22 -21.87
CA THR A 371 13.58 11.54 -22.17
C THR A 371 12.57 12.43 -22.85
N ALA A 372 12.52 13.70 -22.45
CA ALA A 372 11.65 14.69 -23.04
C ALA A 372 12.08 15.04 -24.48
N THR A 373 11.13 15.03 -25.39
CA THR A 373 11.36 15.32 -26.82
C THR A 373 11.06 16.76 -27.21
N THR A 374 10.38 17.52 -26.35
CA THR A 374 9.94 18.90 -26.64
C THR A 374 10.74 19.94 -25.83
N ALA A 375 10.98 21.12 -26.44
CA ALA A 375 11.71 22.22 -25.80
C ALA A 375 11.04 22.76 -24.51
N GLU A 376 9.71 22.71 -24.41
CA GLU A 376 8.96 23.09 -23.19
C GLU A 376 9.26 22.17 -22.01
N SER A 377 9.49 20.88 -22.27
CA SER A 377 9.86 19.92 -21.26
C SER A 377 11.26 20.17 -20.69
N GLN A 378 12.16 20.77 -21.47
CA GLN A 378 13.53 21.05 -21.05
C GLN A 378 13.64 22.26 -20.11
N GLN A 379 12.82 23.31 -20.29
CA GLN A 379 12.84 24.49 -19.42
C GLN A 379 12.30 24.22 -18.01
N ASN A 380 11.35 23.32 -17.89
CA ASN A 380 10.80 22.93 -16.59
C ASN A 380 11.63 21.85 -15.88
N ALA A 381 12.54 21.20 -16.60
CA ALA A 381 13.30 20.06 -16.10
C ALA A 381 14.28 20.44 -14.98
N GLU A 382 14.81 21.65 -14.93
CA GLU A 382 15.73 22.08 -13.86
C GLU A 382 15.01 22.27 -12.53
N VAL A 383 13.81 22.90 -12.54
CA VAL A 383 12.98 23.06 -11.33
C VAL A 383 12.49 21.71 -10.83
N LEU A 384 12.21 20.81 -11.75
CA LEU A 384 11.67 19.47 -11.45
C LEU A 384 12.74 18.49 -10.99
N ALA A 385 13.95 18.58 -11.56
CA ALA A 385 15.10 17.82 -11.07
C ALA A 385 15.39 18.15 -9.60
N ALA A 386 15.12 19.39 -9.19
CA ALA A 386 15.24 19.82 -7.81
C ALA A 386 14.28 19.10 -6.85
N SER A 387 13.04 18.94 -7.25
CA SER A 387 11.98 18.37 -6.39
C SER A 387 12.14 16.88 -6.16
N PHE A 388 12.79 16.16 -7.09
CA PHE A 388 13.03 14.72 -6.99
C PHE A 388 14.50 14.36 -6.73
N SER A 389 15.33 15.35 -6.39
CA SER A 389 16.72 15.13 -5.98
C SER A 389 16.77 14.41 -4.62
N PRO A 390 17.84 13.64 -4.34
CA PRO A 390 18.07 13.09 -3.02
C PRO A 390 18.22 14.21 -1.99
N ASP A 391 17.85 13.93 -0.73
CA ASP A 391 17.89 14.92 0.35
C ASP A 391 19.30 15.50 0.59
N THR A 392 20.34 14.78 0.18
CA THR A 392 21.73 15.22 0.25
C THR A 392 22.50 14.88 -1.02
N LEU A 393 23.31 15.83 -1.46
CA LEU A 393 24.25 15.71 -2.56
C LEU A 393 25.63 15.39 -2.00
N LYS A 394 26.22 14.27 -2.37
CA LYS A 394 27.61 13.93 -1.99
C LYS A 394 28.55 14.33 -3.12
N ILE A 395 29.51 15.20 -2.81
CA ILE A 395 30.55 15.62 -3.72
C ILE A 395 31.93 15.43 -3.08
N SER A 396 32.98 15.44 -3.88
CA SER A 396 34.37 15.39 -3.39
C SER A 396 35.11 16.66 -3.80
N LEU A 397 35.71 17.35 -2.83
CA LEU A 397 36.63 18.48 -3.08
C LEU A 397 38.04 18.03 -2.83
N VAL A 398 38.89 18.27 -3.82
CA VAL A 398 40.30 17.81 -3.84
C VAL A 398 41.22 18.98 -4.18
N GLY A 399 42.41 18.97 -3.58
CA GLY A 399 43.44 19.97 -3.85
C GLY A 399 43.48 21.12 -2.87
N GLU A 400 43.75 22.34 -3.34
CA GLU A 400 44.07 23.50 -2.50
C GLU A 400 42.82 24.24 -2.02
N VAL A 401 41.97 23.54 -1.29
CA VAL A 401 40.85 24.12 -0.53
C VAL A 401 41.14 24.04 0.99
N VAL A 402 40.49 24.82 1.80
CA VAL A 402 40.70 24.84 3.25
C VAL A 402 40.34 23.50 3.89
N SER A 403 39.24 22.89 3.47
CA SER A 403 38.75 21.63 4.02
C SER A 403 38.45 20.64 2.89
N PRO A 404 39.47 19.93 2.34
CA PRO A 404 39.29 18.93 1.30
C PRO A 404 38.61 17.68 1.84
N GLY A 405 37.98 16.90 0.94
CA GLY A 405 37.31 15.64 1.26
C GLY A 405 35.92 15.55 0.71
N ALA A 406 35.20 14.49 1.11
CA ALA A 406 33.83 14.31 0.75
C ALA A 406 32.93 15.27 1.59
N LYS A 407 31.99 15.92 0.93
CA LYS A 407 31.01 16.84 1.53
C LYS A 407 29.60 16.38 1.18
N SER A 408 28.70 16.48 2.16
CA SER A 408 27.27 16.29 1.96
C SER A 408 26.61 17.67 1.94
N LEU A 409 26.02 18.03 0.83
CA LEU A 409 25.44 19.35 0.58
C LEU A 409 23.94 19.22 0.27
N PRO A 410 23.15 20.28 0.44
CA PRO A 410 21.78 20.31 -0.05
C PRO A 410 21.70 20.05 -1.55
N PRO A 411 20.59 19.52 -2.07
CA PRO A 411 20.36 19.41 -3.50
C PRO A 411 20.40 20.80 -4.16
N ASN A 412 20.77 20.85 -5.44
CA ASN A 412 20.93 22.09 -6.23
C ASN A 412 22.03 23.05 -5.76
N THR A 413 22.94 22.59 -4.94
CA THR A 413 24.12 23.38 -4.58
C THR A 413 24.95 23.68 -5.83
N ALA A 414 25.24 24.96 -6.06
CA ALA A 414 26.12 25.41 -7.13
C ALA A 414 27.59 25.29 -6.75
N LEU A 415 28.48 25.29 -7.75
CA LEU A 415 29.93 25.15 -7.57
C LEU A 415 30.49 26.17 -6.57
N ASN A 416 30.09 27.46 -6.68
CA ASN A 416 30.58 28.51 -5.77
C ASN A 416 30.19 28.25 -4.33
N GLN A 417 28.95 27.80 -4.08
CA GLN A 417 28.47 27.47 -2.74
C GLN A 417 29.25 26.27 -2.14
N ALA A 418 29.53 25.27 -2.95
CA ALA A 418 30.32 24.11 -2.51
C ALA A 418 31.76 24.50 -2.13
N LEU A 419 32.36 25.43 -2.86
CA LEU A 419 33.69 25.96 -2.52
C LEU A 419 33.64 26.74 -1.20
N VAL A 420 32.62 27.54 -0.95
CA VAL A 420 32.42 28.26 0.31
C VAL A 420 32.25 27.29 1.49
N GLU A 421 31.47 26.22 1.30
CA GLU A 421 31.24 25.18 2.33
C GLU A 421 32.53 24.39 2.65
N ALA A 422 33.48 24.35 1.70
CA ALA A 422 34.83 23.80 1.92
C ALA A 422 35.77 24.78 2.64
N GLY A 423 35.24 25.93 3.09
CA GLY A 423 36.03 26.99 3.73
C GLY A 423 36.78 27.89 2.72
N GLY A 424 36.47 27.77 1.42
CA GLY A 424 37.10 28.54 0.37
C GLY A 424 38.43 27.96 -0.11
N PHE A 425 39.14 28.77 -0.85
CA PHE A 425 40.49 28.46 -1.39
C PHE A 425 41.57 28.59 -0.32
N ASN A 426 42.58 27.72 -0.40
CA ASN A 426 43.81 27.96 0.35
C ASN A 426 44.48 29.23 -0.19
N GLU A 427 44.48 30.29 0.64
CA GLU A 427 44.90 31.64 0.24
C GLU A 427 46.28 31.69 -0.40
N SER A 428 47.25 30.93 0.09
CA SER A 428 48.64 30.99 -0.31
C SER A 428 49.00 30.06 -1.49
N ARG A 429 48.17 29.07 -1.79
CA ARG A 429 48.54 27.98 -2.69
C ARG A 429 47.59 27.74 -3.84
N ALA A 430 46.29 28.09 -3.67
CA ALA A 430 45.26 27.75 -4.63
C ALA A 430 45.29 28.61 -5.90
N ASN A 431 44.96 27.99 -7.02
CA ASN A 431 44.59 28.71 -8.23
C ASN A 431 43.13 29.19 -8.11
N LYS A 432 42.94 30.44 -7.76
CA LYS A 432 41.65 31.05 -7.54
C LYS A 432 40.89 31.41 -8.84
N LYS A 433 41.56 31.26 -10.00
CA LYS A 433 40.99 31.66 -11.31
C LYS A 433 40.17 30.53 -11.94
N GLN A 434 40.58 29.29 -11.71
CA GLN A 434 40.01 28.13 -12.38
C GLN A 434 39.99 26.93 -11.45
N VAL A 435 38.92 26.14 -11.57
CA VAL A 435 38.77 24.81 -10.97
C VAL A 435 38.42 23.82 -12.06
N GLU A 436 38.70 22.56 -11.85
CA GLU A 436 38.30 21.47 -12.73
C GLU A 436 37.13 20.72 -12.10
N LEU A 437 36.04 20.64 -12.83
CA LEU A 437 34.87 19.81 -12.47
C LEU A 437 34.95 18.49 -13.24
N ILE A 438 35.04 17.39 -12.52
CA ILE A 438 35.01 16.04 -13.07
C ILE A 438 33.66 15.44 -12.76
N ARG A 439 32.92 15.05 -13.77
CA ARG A 439 31.58 14.48 -13.67
C ARG A 439 31.50 13.12 -14.36
N ILE A 440 30.89 12.16 -13.67
CA ILE A 440 30.64 10.85 -14.22
C ILE A 440 29.20 10.80 -14.68
N HIS A 441 29.03 10.48 -15.94
CA HIS A 441 27.70 10.30 -16.52
C HIS A 441 27.18 8.87 -16.27
N PRO A 442 25.84 8.67 -16.28
CA PRO A 442 25.23 7.35 -16.08
C PRO A 442 25.69 6.28 -17.09
N ASN A 443 26.13 6.69 -18.27
CA ASN A 443 26.69 5.80 -19.29
C ASN A 443 28.16 5.39 -19.04
N GLY A 444 28.73 5.77 -17.88
CA GLY A 444 30.11 5.50 -17.51
C GLY A 444 31.15 6.45 -18.13
N THR A 445 30.72 7.41 -18.96
CA THR A 445 31.68 8.41 -19.51
C THR A 445 32.02 9.44 -18.45
N VAL A 446 33.27 9.93 -18.51
CA VAL A 446 33.80 10.96 -17.60
C VAL A 446 33.96 12.24 -18.37
N SER A 447 33.30 13.31 -17.96
CA SER A 447 33.56 14.64 -18.49
C SER A 447 34.43 15.43 -17.53
N ARG A 448 35.42 16.16 -18.10
CA ARG A 448 36.28 17.11 -17.39
C ARG A 448 36.08 18.49 -17.96
N ARG A 449 35.76 19.44 -17.09
CA ARG A 449 35.53 20.84 -17.51
C ARG A 449 36.38 21.76 -16.63
N GLN A 450 37.13 22.64 -17.25
CA GLN A 450 37.74 23.77 -16.55
C GLN A 450 36.74 24.90 -16.46
N ILE A 451 36.48 25.34 -15.24
CA ILE A 451 35.50 26.37 -14.94
C ILE A 451 36.23 27.59 -14.38
N SER A 452 36.04 28.73 -15.03
CA SER A 452 36.55 30.01 -14.56
C SER A 452 35.74 30.49 -13.37
N ILE A 453 36.36 30.73 -12.22
CA ILE A 453 35.70 31.10 -11.01
C ILE A 453 35.34 32.57 -10.99
N ASN A 454 34.06 32.83 -10.82
CA ASN A 454 33.48 34.10 -10.47
C ASN A 454 32.52 33.91 -9.30
N LEU A 455 32.93 34.24 -8.10
CA LEU A 455 32.15 34.03 -6.88
C LEU A 455 30.87 34.87 -6.82
N SER A 456 30.78 35.91 -7.65
CA SER A 456 29.57 36.75 -7.79
C SER A 456 28.62 36.26 -8.88
N ALA A 457 29.00 35.20 -9.63
CA ALA A 457 28.17 34.70 -10.71
C ALA A 457 26.92 34.02 -10.16
N GLN A 458 25.78 34.31 -10.79
CA GLN A 458 24.54 33.51 -10.59
C GLN A 458 24.75 32.09 -11.10
N VAL A 459 23.87 31.19 -10.72
CA VAL A 459 23.88 29.79 -11.18
C VAL A 459 23.76 29.77 -12.70
N ASN A 460 24.74 29.21 -13.37
CA ASN A 460 24.79 28.99 -14.82
C ASN A 460 25.73 27.84 -15.16
N GLU A 461 25.52 27.20 -16.28
CA GLU A 461 26.33 26.03 -16.68
C GLU A 461 27.80 26.37 -17.02
N GLU A 462 28.17 27.62 -17.34
CA GLU A 462 29.50 27.98 -17.78
C GLU A 462 30.48 28.29 -16.64
N THR A 463 30.03 29.11 -15.67
CA THR A 463 30.91 29.66 -14.62
C THR A 463 30.50 29.25 -13.20
N ASN A 464 29.26 28.82 -12.99
CA ASN A 464 28.76 28.39 -11.68
C ASN A 464 27.70 27.29 -11.85
N PRO A 465 28.09 26.10 -12.37
CA PRO A 465 27.14 25.02 -12.63
C PRO A 465 26.59 24.42 -11.34
N THR A 466 25.35 23.93 -11.44
CA THR A 466 24.76 23.08 -10.40
C THR A 466 25.51 21.75 -10.33
N LEU A 467 25.90 21.38 -9.12
CA LEU A 467 26.61 20.13 -8.86
C LEU A 467 25.66 18.93 -8.88
N ARG A 468 26.23 17.78 -9.23
CA ARG A 468 25.52 16.48 -9.21
C ARG A 468 26.17 15.54 -8.20
N ASN A 469 25.43 14.54 -7.81
CA ASN A 469 25.93 13.53 -6.90
C ASN A 469 27.17 12.83 -7.49
N ASN A 470 28.22 12.68 -6.68
CA ASN A 470 29.55 12.15 -7.05
C ASN A 470 30.38 13.06 -7.98
N ASP A 471 30.04 14.33 -8.13
CA ASP A 471 30.93 15.30 -8.78
C ASP A 471 32.24 15.43 -7.95
N VAL A 472 33.35 15.57 -8.66
CA VAL A 472 34.67 15.84 -8.06
C VAL A 472 35.14 17.22 -8.53
N ILE A 473 35.39 18.09 -7.56
CA ILE A 473 35.92 19.43 -7.81
C ILE A 473 37.41 19.42 -7.44
N VAL A 474 38.26 19.73 -8.40
CA VAL A 474 39.69 19.76 -8.20
C VAL A 474 40.17 21.21 -8.25
N VAL A 475 40.78 21.67 -7.15
CA VAL A 475 41.37 22.99 -7.04
C VAL A 475 42.88 22.86 -7.17
N GLY A 476 43.44 23.32 -8.30
CA GLY A 476 44.84 23.27 -8.60
C GLY A 476 45.68 24.28 -7.79
N ARG A 477 47.03 24.16 -7.89
CA ARG A 477 47.96 25.13 -7.34
C ARG A 477 48.15 26.34 -8.26
N SER A 478 48.43 27.45 -7.67
CA SER A 478 48.87 28.65 -8.41
C SER A 478 50.27 28.43 -8.99
N GLY A 479 50.37 28.28 -10.30
CA GLY A 479 51.64 28.02 -11.01
C GLY A 479 51.61 26.65 -11.72
N GLY A 480 51.43 26.69 -13.02
CA GLY A 480 50.99 25.61 -13.92
C GLY A 480 51.81 24.29 -14.01
N ALA A 481 52.82 24.07 -13.20
CA ALA A 481 53.66 22.85 -13.30
C ALA A 481 53.30 21.73 -12.31
N ALA A 482 52.54 22.02 -11.25
CA ALA A 482 52.30 21.07 -10.17
C ALA A 482 51.03 20.20 -10.32
N PHE A 483 50.19 20.50 -11.31
CA PHE A 483 48.87 19.86 -11.42
C PHE A 483 48.91 18.39 -11.82
N ARG A 484 49.88 17.99 -12.67
CA ARG A 484 49.98 16.60 -13.15
C ARG A 484 50.51 15.61 -12.10
N GLU A 485 51.41 16.05 -11.24
CA GLU A 485 51.97 15.17 -10.18
C GLU A 485 51.06 15.07 -8.95
N GLY A 486 50.32 16.14 -8.62
CA GLY A 486 49.42 16.16 -7.47
C GLY A 486 48.22 15.26 -7.61
N LEU A 487 47.68 15.08 -8.81
CA LEU A 487 46.48 14.29 -9.03
C LEU A 487 46.68 12.79 -8.72
N GLY A 488 47.84 12.24 -9.12
CA GLY A 488 48.19 10.84 -8.87
C GLY A 488 48.38 10.52 -7.37
N THR A 489 48.90 11.46 -6.60
CA THR A 489 49.21 11.26 -5.18
C THR A 489 48.00 11.45 -4.29
N VAL A 490 47.10 12.39 -4.63
CA VAL A 490 45.89 12.68 -3.84
C VAL A 490 44.78 11.65 -4.09
N LEU A 491 44.66 11.15 -5.31
CA LEU A 491 43.72 10.10 -5.65
C LEU A 491 44.02 8.78 -4.96
N ASN A 492 45.30 8.49 -4.67
CA ASN A 492 45.71 7.30 -3.90
C ASN A 492 45.36 7.40 -2.40
N SER A 493 45.15 8.60 -1.87
CA SER A 493 44.81 8.81 -0.45
C SER A 493 43.30 8.73 -0.14
N LEU A 494 42.46 8.69 -1.17
CA LEU A 494 40.98 8.58 -1.02
C LEU A 494 40.56 7.11 -1.13
N SER A 495 40.73 6.38 -0.05
CA SER A 495 40.52 4.93 0.06
C SER A 495 39.13 4.38 -0.33
N PRO A 496 38.02 5.07 -0.27
CA PRO A 496 36.76 4.51 -0.78
C PRO A 496 36.59 4.61 -2.30
N ILE A 497 37.47 5.32 -3.01
CA ILE A 497 37.38 5.56 -4.47
C ILE A 497 38.30 4.61 -5.26
N ASN A 498 38.98 3.69 -4.59
CA ASN A 498 39.94 2.78 -5.25
C ASN A 498 39.32 1.89 -6.35
N ASN A 499 38.05 1.56 -6.27
CA ASN A 499 37.38 0.84 -7.36
C ASN A 499 37.09 1.73 -8.59
N PHE A 500 37.18 3.04 -8.42
CA PHE A 500 36.94 4.04 -9.45
C PHE A 500 38.23 4.39 -10.24
N LEU A 501 39.37 4.26 -9.60
CA LEU A 501 40.67 4.60 -10.18
C LEU A 501 41.21 3.54 -11.15
N GLY A 502 40.66 2.33 -11.13
CA GLY A 502 40.97 1.33 -12.15
C GLY A 502 40.64 1.78 -13.58
N LEU A 503 39.67 2.67 -13.73
CA LEU A 503 39.27 3.24 -15.01
C LEU A 503 40.27 4.30 -15.53
N PHE A 504 41.05 4.98 -14.68
CA PHE A 504 42.01 6.00 -15.09
C PHE A 504 43.33 5.44 -15.61
N ARG A 505 43.64 4.16 -15.36
CA ARG A 505 44.83 3.49 -15.86
C ARG A 505 44.83 3.25 -17.37
N PHE A 506 43.67 3.27 -17.99
CA PHE A 506 43.52 3.05 -19.44
C PHE A 506 43.59 4.31 -20.31
N VAL A 507 43.61 5.51 -19.72
CA VAL A 507 43.62 6.79 -20.47
C VAL A 507 45.04 7.37 -20.65
N ASN A 508 46.08 6.72 -20.17
CA ASN A 508 47.48 7.18 -20.30
C ASN A 508 48.23 6.56 -21.49
N ILE A 509 47.47 6.12 -22.53
CA ILE A 509 48.07 5.78 -23.82
C ILE A 509 47.56 6.80 -24.84
N PHE A 510 48.19 7.94 -24.89
CA PHE A 510 48.57 8.74 -26.07
C PHE A 510 49.31 9.99 -25.59
#